data_8eb416915d777cea123d5dd9fc3779e2
#
_entry.id   8eb416915d777cea123d5dd9fc3779e2
#
_cell.length_a   1.000
_cell.length_b   1.000
_cell.length_c   1.000
_cell.angle_alpha   90.00
_cell.angle_beta   90.00
_cell.angle_gamma   90.00
#
_symmetry.space_group_name_H-M   'P 1'
#
loop_
_entity.id
_entity.type
_entity.pdbx_description
1 polymer ?
#
loop_
_entity_poly.entity_id
_entity_poly.type
_entity_poly.pdbx_seq_one_letter_code
_entity_poly.pdbx_strand_id
1 'polypeptide(L)'
;MHLANYLGLLHESELDLANGFRTVAEGHPEEHDIYHLCHTLAKQCESHAEQLKPFVDRYGEEAPEEPERLYHEFFDEIRSGSLGLLRDLHDLYTMANFCDISWTMIGQAAQGARDRELLETVNACEGQTATQIKWIQTRMKQAAPQVLLVAS
;
A
#
# COMPACT_ATOMS: atom_id res chain seq x y z
N MET A 1 24.76 -1.99 -3.42
CA MET A 1 23.58 -2.60 -4.08
C MET A 1 22.32 -1.88 -3.63
N HIS A 2 21.50 -1.44 -4.58
CA HIS A 2 20.30 -0.65 -4.26
C HIS A 2 19.07 -1.51 -3.90
N LEU A 3 19.15 -2.84 -4.10
CA LEU A 3 18.03 -3.72 -3.75
C LEU A 3 17.64 -3.60 -2.27
N ALA A 4 18.62 -3.57 -1.38
CA ALA A 4 18.35 -3.42 0.05
C ALA A 4 17.59 -2.14 0.35
N ASN A 5 17.92 -1.04 -0.32
CA ASN A 5 17.23 0.24 -0.16
C ASN A 5 15.76 0.13 -0.57
N TYR A 6 15.48 -0.51 -1.70
CA TYR A 6 14.10 -0.68 -2.18
C TYR A 6 13.30 -1.65 -1.32
N LEU A 7 13.92 -2.70 -0.80
CA LEU A 7 13.27 -3.61 0.15
C LEU A 7 12.87 -2.87 1.43
N GLY A 8 13.77 -2.04 1.97
CA GLY A 8 13.48 -1.22 3.15
C GLY A 8 12.38 -0.20 2.88
N LEU A 9 12.44 0.46 1.72
CA LEU A 9 11.42 1.43 1.31
C LEU A 9 10.04 0.77 1.17
N LEU A 10 9.98 -0.39 0.53
CA LEU A 10 8.71 -1.10 0.38
C LEU A 10 8.17 -1.58 1.71
N HIS A 11 9.03 -2.08 2.61
CA HIS A 11 8.63 -2.48 3.95
C HIS A 11 7.92 -1.33 4.67
N GLU A 12 8.53 -0.14 4.66
CA GLU A 12 7.93 1.04 5.28
C GLU A 12 6.65 1.49 4.58
N SER A 13 6.65 1.43 3.24
CA SER A 13 5.48 1.83 2.45
C SER A 13 4.28 0.93 2.70
N GLU A 14 4.50 -0.37 2.90
CA GLU A 14 3.43 -1.30 3.27
C GLU A 14 2.87 -0.98 4.66
N LEU A 15 3.71 -0.62 5.62
CA LEU A 15 3.26 -0.21 6.94
C LEU A 15 2.50 1.12 6.89
N ASP A 16 2.97 2.07 6.08
CA ASP A 16 2.27 3.34 5.87
C ASP A 16 0.91 3.12 5.22
N LEU A 17 0.83 2.22 4.25
CA LEU A 17 -0.44 1.86 3.60
C LEU A 17 -1.40 1.20 4.60
N ALA A 18 -0.90 0.31 5.46
CA ALA A 18 -1.70 -0.28 6.53
C ALA A 18 -2.29 0.79 7.45
N ASN A 19 -1.47 1.75 7.85
CA ASN A 19 -1.92 2.87 8.69
C ASN A 19 -2.95 3.73 7.95
N GLY A 20 -2.76 3.95 6.65
CA GLY A 20 -3.72 4.66 5.80
C GLY A 20 -5.07 3.96 5.75
N PHE A 21 -5.09 2.65 5.53
CA PHE A 21 -6.33 1.88 5.56
C PHE A 21 -7.05 1.99 6.90
N ARG A 22 -6.33 1.92 8.03
CA ARG A 22 -6.95 2.04 9.36
C ARG A 22 -7.49 3.44 9.60
N THR A 23 -6.76 4.46 9.19
CA THR A 23 -7.20 5.85 9.31
C THR A 23 -8.50 6.09 8.54
N VAL A 24 -8.58 5.55 7.32
CA VAL A 24 -9.80 5.65 6.51
C VAL A 24 -10.96 4.92 7.17
N ALA A 25 -10.75 3.71 7.69
CA ALA A 25 -11.79 2.98 8.40
C ALA A 25 -12.33 3.79 9.58
N GLU A 26 -11.45 4.37 10.37
CA GLU A 26 -11.84 5.16 11.55
C GLU A 26 -12.57 6.45 11.19
N GLY A 27 -12.23 7.05 10.05
CA GLY A 27 -12.88 8.27 9.58
C GLY A 27 -14.28 8.06 8.99
N HIS A 28 -14.63 6.82 8.62
CA HIS A 28 -15.89 6.51 7.92
C HIS A 28 -16.60 5.28 8.50
N PRO A 29 -16.89 5.29 9.82
CA PRO A 29 -17.50 4.12 10.47
C PRO A 29 -18.91 3.81 9.99
N GLU A 30 -19.62 4.79 9.44
CA GLU A 30 -20.97 4.63 8.89
C GLU A 30 -20.96 3.90 7.53
N GLU A 31 -19.83 3.89 6.84
CA GLU A 31 -19.64 3.14 5.60
C GLU A 31 -19.12 1.75 5.94
N HIS A 32 -20.02 0.80 6.17
CA HIS A 32 -19.66 -0.51 6.71
C HIS A 32 -18.68 -1.28 5.85
N ASP A 33 -18.81 -1.21 4.54
CA ASP A 33 -17.89 -1.87 3.60
C ASP A 33 -16.48 -1.30 3.72
N ILE A 34 -16.36 0.03 3.78
CA ILE A 34 -15.10 0.74 3.96
C ILE A 34 -14.46 0.34 5.30
N TYR A 35 -15.25 0.43 6.38
CA TYR A 35 -14.75 0.16 7.72
C TYR A 35 -14.15 -1.25 7.83
N HIS A 36 -14.93 -2.26 7.43
CA HIS A 36 -14.48 -3.64 7.58
C HIS A 36 -13.38 -4.03 6.60
N LEU A 37 -13.53 -3.65 5.33
CA LEU A 37 -12.54 -4.05 4.33
C LEU A 37 -11.20 -3.34 4.52
N CYS A 38 -11.22 -2.06 4.88
CA CYS A 38 -9.97 -1.34 5.15
C CYS A 38 -9.17 -1.97 6.29
N HIS A 39 -9.84 -2.43 7.35
CA HIS A 39 -9.14 -3.17 8.41
C HIS A 39 -8.55 -4.48 7.90
N THR A 40 -9.27 -5.20 7.04
CA THR A 40 -8.78 -6.44 6.44
C THR A 40 -7.56 -6.16 5.54
N LEU A 41 -7.64 -5.13 4.71
CA LEU A 41 -6.54 -4.76 3.82
C LEU A 41 -5.32 -4.26 4.59
N ALA A 42 -5.54 -3.56 5.71
CA ALA A 42 -4.44 -3.18 6.60
C ALA A 42 -3.67 -4.40 7.11
N LYS A 43 -4.38 -5.44 7.51
CA LYS A 43 -3.74 -6.68 7.95
C LYS A 43 -2.93 -7.35 6.83
N GLN A 44 -3.42 -7.31 5.60
CA GLN A 44 -2.66 -7.82 4.46
C GLN A 44 -1.34 -7.05 4.29
N CYS A 45 -1.39 -5.72 4.36
CA CYS A 45 -0.19 -4.88 4.25
C CYS A 45 0.80 -5.17 5.37
N GLU A 46 0.33 -5.35 6.59
CA GLU A 46 1.18 -5.73 7.72
C GLU A 46 1.82 -7.10 7.50
N SER A 47 1.07 -8.05 6.92
CA SER A 47 1.62 -9.36 6.53
C SER A 47 2.69 -9.23 5.45
N HIS A 48 2.46 -8.36 4.45
CA HIS A 48 3.47 -8.10 3.41
C HIS A 48 4.76 -7.56 4.02
N ALA A 49 4.65 -6.62 4.95
CA ALA A 49 5.81 -6.07 5.66
C ALA A 49 6.56 -7.16 6.44
N GLU A 50 5.83 -8.03 7.13
CA GLU A 50 6.42 -9.16 7.86
C GLU A 50 7.16 -10.12 6.91
N GLN A 51 6.57 -10.41 5.76
CA GLN A 51 7.18 -11.29 4.76
C GLN A 51 8.44 -10.69 4.13
N LEU A 52 8.56 -9.36 4.11
CA LEU A 52 9.74 -8.67 3.60
C LEU A 52 10.92 -8.69 4.57
N LYS A 53 10.66 -8.79 5.87
CA LYS A 53 11.72 -8.70 6.90
C LYS A 53 12.91 -9.62 6.65
N PRO A 54 12.74 -10.92 6.37
CA PRO A 54 13.91 -11.79 6.14
C PRO A 54 14.78 -11.31 4.98
N PHE A 55 14.18 -10.70 3.97
CA PHE A 55 14.90 -10.20 2.81
C PHE A 55 15.56 -8.85 3.09
N VAL A 56 14.91 -7.98 3.85
CA VAL A 56 15.54 -6.74 4.35
C VAL A 56 16.80 -7.09 5.13
N ASP A 57 16.71 -8.08 6.01
CA ASP A 57 17.86 -8.53 6.81
C ASP A 57 18.94 -9.18 5.92
N ARG A 58 18.52 -10.02 4.96
CA ARG A 58 19.45 -10.71 4.05
C ARG A 58 20.31 -9.74 3.23
N TYR A 59 19.71 -8.67 2.74
CA TYR A 59 20.36 -7.69 1.86
C TYR A 59 20.78 -6.41 2.59
N GLY A 60 20.25 -6.17 3.80
CA GLY A 60 20.39 -4.91 4.51
C GLY A 60 21.78 -4.60 5.02
N GLU A 61 22.60 -5.63 5.29
CA GLU A 61 23.95 -5.44 5.79
C GLU A 61 24.86 -4.67 4.83
N GLU A 62 24.49 -4.64 3.55
CA GLU A 62 25.27 -3.99 2.50
C GLU A 62 24.76 -2.59 2.15
N ALA A 63 23.69 -2.12 2.78
CA ALA A 63 23.05 -0.85 2.43
C ALA A 63 23.19 0.18 3.55
N PRO A 64 24.16 1.10 3.45
CA PRO A 64 24.41 2.07 4.50
C PRO A 64 23.48 3.28 4.51
N GLU A 65 22.65 3.48 3.50
CA GLU A 65 21.84 4.70 3.36
C GLU A 65 20.38 4.42 3.11
N GLU A 66 19.51 5.18 3.77
CA GLU A 66 18.09 5.16 3.46
C GLU A 66 17.85 5.79 2.08
N PRO A 67 16.96 5.20 1.26
CA PRO A 67 16.64 5.80 -0.03
C PRO A 67 15.91 7.13 0.17
N GLU A 68 16.15 8.04 -0.76
CA GLU A 68 15.43 9.29 -0.79
C GLU A 68 13.95 8.99 -1.01
N ARG A 69 13.10 9.45 -0.10
CA ARG A 69 11.68 9.19 -0.18
C ARG A 69 11.00 10.18 -1.11
N LEU A 70 10.44 9.65 -2.18
CA LEU A 70 9.57 10.40 -3.07
C LEU A 70 8.12 10.16 -2.65
N TYR A 71 7.77 10.49 -1.39
CA TYR A 71 6.39 10.36 -1.05
C TYR A 71 5.91 11.50 -0.17
N HIS A 72 4.65 11.84 -0.35
CA HIS A 72 3.95 12.83 0.47
C HIS A 72 3.35 12.14 1.68
N GLU A 73 3.32 12.85 2.82
CA GLU A 73 2.59 12.37 3.96
C GLU A 73 1.09 12.42 3.66
N PHE A 74 0.51 11.22 3.53
CA PHE A 74 -0.94 11.07 3.43
C PHE A 74 -1.51 10.82 4.83
N PHE A 75 -2.76 11.21 5.05
CA PHE A 75 -3.49 10.90 6.27
C PHE A 75 -2.89 11.50 7.55
N ASP A 76 -2.32 12.68 7.46
CA ASP A 76 -1.93 13.47 8.64
C ASP A 76 -3.14 13.94 9.44
N GLU A 77 -4.32 13.98 8.82
CA GLU A 77 -5.60 14.31 9.45
C GLU A 77 -6.67 13.28 9.07
N ILE A 78 -7.55 12.97 10.02
CA ILE A 78 -8.72 12.11 9.76
C ILE A 78 -9.76 12.92 9.01
N ARG A 79 -10.15 12.44 7.84
CA ARG A 79 -11.22 13.06 7.06
C ARG A 79 -12.54 12.36 7.33
N SER A 80 -13.64 13.09 7.19
CA SER A 80 -14.98 12.56 7.31
C SER A 80 -15.84 13.07 6.15
N GLY A 81 -17.05 12.51 6.03
CA GLY A 81 -18.00 12.90 4.99
C GLY A 81 -17.70 12.32 3.63
N SER A 82 -18.57 12.57 2.67
CA SER A 82 -18.51 11.93 1.34
C SER A 82 -17.31 12.41 0.53
N LEU A 83 -17.00 13.70 0.53
CA LEU A 83 -15.83 14.21 -0.15
C LEU A 83 -14.56 13.72 0.53
N GLY A 84 -14.54 13.68 1.86
CA GLY A 84 -13.43 13.14 2.62
C GLY A 84 -13.15 11.68 2.26
N LEU A 85 -14.19 10.86 2.13
CA LEU A 85 -14.06 9.47 1.71
C LEU A 85 -13.46 9.36 0.31
N LEU A 86 -13.95 10.15 -0.65
CA LEU A 86 -13.43 10.10 -2.01
C LEU A 86 -11.94 10.48 -2.05
N ARG A 87 -11.54 11.50 -1.28
CA ARG A 87 -10.15 11.92 -1.19
C ARG A 87 -9.29 10.85 -0.51
N ASP A 88 -9.81 10.19 0.52
CA ASP A 88 -9.11 9.11 1.19
C ASP A 88 -8.87 7.93 0.24
N LEU A 89 -9.89 7.56 -0.54
CA LEU A 89 -9.74 6.49 -1.54
C LEU A 89 -8.71 6.86 -2.60
N HIS A 90 -8.68 8.13 -3.01
CA HIS A 90 -7.68 8.62 -3.96
C HIS A 90 -6.27 8.47 -3.40
N ASP A 91 -6.05 8.87 -2.15
CA ASP A 91 -4.74 8.75 -1.50
C ASP A 91 -4.33 7.28 -1.33
N LEU A 92 -5.26 6.41 -0.90
CA LEU A 92 -5.00 4.97 -0.81
C LEU A 92 -4.61 4.38 -2.16
N TYR A 93 -5.30 4.79 -3.22
CA TYR A 93 -4.98 4.34 -4.58
C TYR A 93 -3.54 4.68 -4.95
N THR A 94 -3.12 5.90 -4.68
CA THR A 94 -1.76 6.36 -4.96
C THR A 94 -0.72 5.56 -4.17
N MET A 95 -0.97 5.36 -2.88
CA MET A 95 -0.07 4.60 -2.02
C MET A 95 0.03 3.14 -2.43
N ALA A 96 -1.11 2.51 -2.75
CA ALA A 96 -1.13 1.11 -3.17
C ALA A 96 -0.41 0.91 -4.51
N ASN A 97 -0.54 1.86 -5.44
CA ASN A 97 0.19 1.80 -6.71
C ASN A 97 1.69 1.97 -6.52
N PHE A 98 2.11 2.79 -5.56
CA PHE A 98 3.53 2.90 -5.22
C PHE A 98 4.07 1.55 -4.73
N CYS A 99 3.35 0.86 -3.87
CA CYS A 99 3.72 -0.47 -3.42
C CYS A 99 3.76 -1.46 -4.59
N ASP A 100 2.75 -1.43 -5.43
CA ASP A 100 2.64 -2.34 -6.58
C ASP A 100 3.84 -2.24 -7.52
N ILE A 101 4.21 -1.02 -7.93
CA ILE A 101 5.35 -0.84 -8.83
C ILE A 101 6.66 -1.20 -8.13
N SER A 102 6.76 -0.98 -6.84
CA SER A 102 7.93 -1.39 -6.06
C SER A 102 8.07 -2.92 -6.05
N TRP A 103 6.97 -3.66 -5.83
CA TRP A 103 6.95 -5.11 -5.93
C TRP A 103 7.41 -5.57 -7.31
N THR A 104 6.94 -4.92 -8.37
CA THR A 104 7.32 -5.25 -9.76
C THR A 104 8.83 -5.13 -9.97
N MET A 105 9.41 -4.01 -9.53
CA MET A 105 10.85 -3.78 -9.68
C MET A 105 11.67 -4.79 -8.86
N ILE A 106 11.25 -5.05 -7.62
CA ILE A 106 11.92 -6.02 -6.76
C ILE A 106 11.82 -7.42 -7.34
N GLY A 107 10.69 -7.75 -7.96
CA GLY A 107 10.50 -9.02 -8.65
C GLY A 107 11.49 -9.23 -9.80
N GLN A 108 11.74 -8.18 -10.57
CA GLN A 108 12.74 -8.24 -11.65
C GLN A 108 14.15 -8.41 -11.07
N ALA A 109 14.47 -7.71 -9.99
CA ALA A 109 15.75 -7.87 -9.30
C ALA A 109 15.92 -9.27 -8.73
N ALA A 110 14.84 -9.84 -8.16
CA ALA A 110 14.86 -11.21 -7.62
C ALA A 110 15.17 -12.23 -8.72
N GLN A 111 14.61 -12.06 -9.91
CA GLN A 111 14.90 -12.91 -11.06
C GLN A 111 16.38 -12.77 -11.46
N GLY A 112 16.89 -11.56 -11.54
CA GLY A 112 18.29 -11.30 -11.89
C GLY A 112 19.25 -11.88 -10.86
N ALA A 113 18.91 -11.83 -9.59
CA ALA A 113 19.72 -12.38 -8.49
C ALA A 113 19.50 -13.89 -8.30
N ARG A 114 18.55 -14.48 -9.01
CA ARG A 114 18.14 -15.88 -8.85
C ARG A 114 17.70 -16.21 -7.42
N ASP A 115 17.08 -15.24 -6.75
CA ASP A 115 16.51 -15.42 -5.42
C ASP A 115 15.06 -15.88 -5.54
N ARG A 116 14.89 -17.20 -5.58
CA ARG A 116 13.58 -17.82 -5.78
C ARG A 116 12.62 -17.53 -4.62
N GLU A 117 13.10 -17.54 -3.40
CA GLU A 117 12.28 -17.27 -2.23
C GLU A 117 11.70 -15.84 -2.29
N LEU A 118 12.54 -14.87 -2.64
CA LEU A 118 12.08 -13.49 -2.79
C LEU A 118 11.06 -13.38 -3.92
N LEU A 119 11.30 -14.03 -5.04
CA LEU A 119 10.37 -14.00 -6.17
C LEU A 119 9.00 -14.59 -5.80
N GLU A 120 8.96 -15.69 -5.04
CA GLU A 120 7.71 -16.29 -4.59
C GLU A 120 6.95 -15.33 -3.68
N THR A 121 7.64 -14.67 -2.76
CA THR A 121 7.04 -13.65 -1.88
C THR A 121 6.49 -12.48 -2.68
N VAL A 122 7.26 -11.98 -3.66
CA VAL A 122 6.82 -10.90 -4.56
C VAL A 122 5.53 -11.28 -5.27
N ASN A 123 5.49 -12.46 -5.87
CA ASN A 123 4.31 -12.88 -6.63
C ASN A 123 3.06 -12.96 -5.78
N ALA A 124 3.18 -13.49 -4.56
CA ALA A 124 2.05 -13.58 -3.64
C ALA A 124 1.57 -12.19 -3.18
N CYS A 125 2.48 -11.34 -2.76
CA CYS A 125 2.14 -10.00 -2.25
C CYS A 125 1.63 -9.07 -3.35
N GLU A 126 2.24 -9.11 -4.53
CA GLU A 126 1.81 -8.31 -5.67
C GLU A 126 0.39 -8.68 -6.10
N GLY A 127 0.05 -9.96 -6.09
CA GLY A 127 -1.30 -10.42 -6.41
C GLY A 127 -2.36 -9.83 -5.47
N GLN A 128 -2.08 -9.80 -4.18
CA GLN A 128 -2.97 -9.18 -3.21
C GLN A 128 -3.04 -7.67 -3.39
N THR A 129 -1.92 -7.02 -3.65
CA THR A 129 -1.86 -5.57 -3.89
C THR A 129 -2.69 -5.19 -5.12
N ALA A 130 -2.60 -5.95 -6.19
CA ALA A 130 -3.40 -5.74 -7.39
C ALA A 130 -4.90 -5.81 -7.08
N THR A 131 -5.32 -6.74 -6.24
CA THR A 131 -6.70 -6.86 -5.80
C THR A 131 -7.13 -5.65 -4.96
N GLN A 132 -6.27 -5.17 -4.07
CA GLN A 132 -6.51 -3.95 -3.30
C GLN A 132 -6.75 -2.74 -4.21
N ILE A 133 -5.88 -2.56 -5.19
CA ILE A 133 -5.96 -1.44 -6.15
C ILE A 133 -7.28 -1.49 -6.91
N LYS A 134 -7.65 -2.68 -7.38
CA LYS A 134 -8.90 -2.87 -8.13
C LYS A 134 -10.12 -2.53 -7.27
N TRP A 135 -10.13 -2.96 -6.02
CA TRP A 135 -11.21 -2.62 -5.10
C TRP A 135 -11.32 -1.12 -4.86
N ILE A 136 -10.18 -0.46 -4.58
CA ILE A 136 -10.15 0.99 -4.33
C ILE A 136 -10.70 1.72 -5.55
N GLN A 137 -10.24 1.38 -6.74
CA GLN A 137 -10.69 1.99 -7.99
C GLN A 137 -12.19 1.80 -8.21
N THR A 138 -12.69 0.59 -7.99
CA THR A 138 -14.12 0.29 -8.15
C THR A 138 -14.94 1.11 -7.16
N ARG A 139 -14.49 1.21 -5.91
CA ARG A 139 -15.20 1.97 -4.89
C ARG A 139 -15.20 3.48 -5.19
N MET A 140 -14.09 4.00 -5.73
CA MET A 140 -14.03 5.39 -6.20
C MET A 140 -15.03 5.64 -7.32
N LYS A 141 -15.12 4.72 -8.28
CA LYS A 141 -16.09 4.84 -9.39
C LYS A 141 -17.52 4.86 -8.88
N GLN A 142 -17.84 4.08 -7.85
CA GLN A 142 -19.16 4.06 -7.25
C GLN A 142 -19.48 5.37 -6.53
N ALA A 143 -18.51 5.94 -5.84
CA ALA A 143 -18.71 7.14 -5.03
C ALA A 143 -18.69 8.45 -5.84
N ALA A 144 -17.91 8.49 -6.92
CA ALA A 144 -17.61 9.72 -7.64
C ALA A 144 -18.84 10.50 -8.13
N PRO A 145 -19.85 9.89 -8.80
CA PRO A 145 -21.00 10.66 -9.27
C PRO A 145 -21.78 11.28 -8.12
N GLN A 146 -22.00 10.54 -7.06
CA GLN A 146 -22.73 11.04 -5.89
C GLN A 146 -21.97 12.18 -5.23
N VAL A 147 -20.68 12.02 -5.01
CA VAL A 147 -19.86 13.01 -4.31
C VAL A 147 -19.64 14.27 -5.15
N LEU A 148 -19.35 14.10 -6.44
CA LEU A 148 -18.92 15.22 -7.28
C LEU A 148 -20.08 15.99 -7.90
N LEU A 149 -21.25 15.36 -8.04
CA LEU A 149 -22.39 15.99 -8.72
C LEU A 149 -23.57 16.28 -7.81
N VAL A 150 -23.80 15.48 -6.76
CA VAL A 150 -25.03 15.54 -5.96
C VAL A 150 -24.75 16.02 -4.54
N ALA A 151 -23.75 15.49 -3.87
CA ALA A 151 -23.45 15.85 -2.48
C ALA A 151 -22.95 17.29 -2.38
N SER A 152 -23.36 17.98 -1.34
CA SER A 152 -22.95 19.35 -1.06
C SER A 152 -21.88 19.40 0.03
#